data_b22ffffb0eb1aea8a3b270e1ce157244
#
_entry.id   b22ffffb0eb1aea8a3b270e1ce157244
#
_cell.length_a   1.000
_cell.length_b   1.000
_cell.length_c   1.000
_cell.angle_alpha   90.00
_cell.angle_beta   90.00
_cell.angle_gamma   90.00
#
_symmetry.space_group_name_H-M   'P 1'
#
loop_
_entity.id
_entity.type
_entity.pdbx_description
1 polymer ?
#
loop_
_entity_poly.entity_id
_entity_poly.type
_entity_poly.pdbx_seq_one_letter_code
_entity_poly.pdbx_strand_id
1 'polypeptide(L)'
;DNMPTKAGSLVIGISGGIDSSVSSTLSAMTGIKTIVLSMPIKQKSHQHDLSLKHQEWLVKNFKNVEAHTINLDELFLAFNASLSKFDNEHGMANSRARLRMTTLYQVAAANKGIVVGTGNKVEDFGVGFYTKYGDGGVDISPIADLLKSEVFSIGRYLRITNKILEAKPTDGLWDDNRTDEEQMGINYDEIEEAMRLIHDKIPDNELDVDQKKARNI
;
A
#
# COMPACT_ATOMS: atom_id res chain seq x y z
N ASP A 1 9.43 17.39 11.29
CA ASP A 1 10.79 17.83 11.45
C ASP A 1 11.46 17.48 12.76
N ASN A 2 10.82 16.74 13.63
CA ASN A 2 11.43 16.15 14.80
C ASN A 2 11.38 14.62 14.70
N MET A 3 11.87 14.05 13.59
CA MET A 3 12.09 12.62 13.56
C MET A 3 12.99 12.25 14.72
N PRO A 4 12.60 11.32 15.58
CA PRO A 4 13.47 10.88 16.65
C PRO A 4 14.72 10.27 16.02
N THR A 5 15.89 10.62 16.53
CA THR A 5 17.17 10.04 16.11
C THR A 5 17.20 8.52 16.25
N LYS A 6 16.22 7.95 16.96
CA LYS A 6 15.96 6.54 17.08
C LYS A 6 14.44 6.33 17.18
N ALA A 7 13.85 5.70 16.17
CA ALA A 7 12.44 5.35 16.19
C ALA A 7 12.16 4.35 17.31
N GLY A 8 11.15 4.65 18.14
CA GLY A 8 10.67 3.76 19.22
C GLY A 8 9.73 2.67 18.69
N SER A 9 9.07 2.91 17.56
CA SER A 9 8.18 1.95 16.91
C SER A 9 8.07 2.20 15.40
N LEU A 10 7.64 1.17 14.68
CA LEU A 10 7.24 1.22 13.27
C LEU A 10 5.71 1.13 13.21
N VAL A 11 5.07 2.05 12.51
CA VAL A 11 3.59 2.07 12.39
C VAL A 11 3.22 1.90 10.93
N ILE A 12 2.35 0.92 10.64
CA ILE A 12 2.01 0.56 9.27
C ILE A 12 0.53 0.20 9.12
N GLY A 13 -0.07 0.64 8.00
CA GLY A 13 -1.41 0.24 7.60
C GLY A 13 -1.42 -1.12 6.91
N ILE A 14 -2.39 -1.97 7.24
CA ILE A 14 -2.62 -3.25 6.59
C ILE A 14 -3.94 -3.20 5.81
N SER A 15 -3.84 -3.24 4.47
CA SER A 15 -5.00 -3.27 3.58
C SER A 15 -5.54 -4.68 3.34
N GLY A 16 -4.72 -5.70 3.53
CA GLY A 16 -4.97 -7.09 3.12
C GLY A 16 -4.38 -7.43 1.74
N GLY A 17 -3.73 -6.47 1.08
CA GLY A 17 -2.96 -6.67 -0.15
C GLY A 17 -1.52 -7.13 0.12
N ILE A 18 -0.84 -7.59 -0.95
CA ILE A 18 0.51 -8.16 -0.86
C ILE A 18 1.54 -7.15 -0.36
N ASP A 19 1.50 -5.90 -0.83
CA ASP A 19 2.49 -4.86 -0.48
C ASP A 19 2.48 -4.55 1.01
N SER A 20 1.29 -4.31 1.57
CA SER A 20 1.13 -4.06 3.01
C SER A 20 1.52 -5.28 3.85
N SER A 21 1.29 -6.49 3.33
CA SER A 21 1.63 -7.72 4.02
C SER A 21 3.14 -7.98 4.02
N VAL A 22 3.83 -7.70 2.92
CA VAL A 22 5.31 -7.79 2.84
C VAL A 22 5.94 -6.73 3.73
N SER A 23 5.55 -5.46 3.59
CA SER A 23 6.13 -4.35 4.36
C SER A 23 5.96 -4.53 5.86
N SER A 24 4.78 -4.97 6.31
CA SER A 24 4.53 -5.23 7.74
C SER A 24 5.31 -6.42 8.27
N THR A 25 5.48 -7.47 7.47
CA THR A 25 6.30 -8.64 7.84
C THR A 25 7.77 -8.25 7.97
N LEU A 26 8.32 -7.49 7.00
CA LEU A 26 9.68 -6.96 7.06
C LEU A 26 9.87 -6.06 8.29
N SER A 27 8.90 -5.20 8.59
CA SER A 27 8.91 -4.36 9.80
C SER A 27 8.97 -5.20 11.07
N ALA A 28 8.14 -6.25 11.17
CA ALA A 28 8.12 -7.16 12.31
C ALA A 28 9.46 -7.91 12.48
N MET A 29 10.12 -8.31 11.38
CA MET A 29 11.41 -9.00 11.39
C MET A 29 12.56 -8.14 11.93
N THR A 30 12.43 -6.81 11.96
CA THR A 30 13.45 -5.92 12.55
C THR A 30 13.61 -6.10 14.06
N GLY A 31 12.63 -6.69 14.74
CA GLY A 31 12.57 -6.77 16.21
C GLY A 31 12.17 -5.45 16.88
N ILE A 32 12.02 -4.34 16.14
CA ILE A 32 11.50 -3.07 16.66
C ILE A 32 10.01 -3.23 16.92
N LYS A 33 9.46 -2.56 17.96
CA LYS A 33 8.01 -2.53 18.21
C LYS A 33 7.30 -2.13 16.91
N THR A 34 6.44 -3.00 16.40
CA THR A 34 5.70 -2.78 15.15
C THR A 34 4.22 -2.73 15.45
N ILE A 35 3.58 -1.61 15.14
CA ILE A 35 2.14 -1.39 15.33
C ILE A 35 1.47 -1.47 13.97
N VAL A 36 0.59 -2.45 13.81
CA VAL A 36 -0.12 -2.71 12.56
C VAL A 36 -1.59 -2.31 12.67
N LEU A 37 -2.06 -1.48 11.74
CA LEU A 37 -3.40 -0.91 11.77
C LEU A 37 -4.25 -1.37 10.59
N SER A 38 -5.41 -1.98 10.87
CA SER A 38 -6.50 -2.09 9.92
C SER A 38 -7.43 -0.89 10.08
N MET A 39 -7.68 -0.15 9.00
CA MET A 39 -8.44 1.10 9.02
C MET A 39 -9.58 1.08 7.99
N PRO A 40 -10.64 0.30 8.24
CA PRO A 40 -11.75 0.22 7.29
C PRO A 40 -12.46 1.56 7.13
N ILE A 41 -12.76 1.92 5.86
CA ILE A 41 -13.64 3.02 5.47
C ILE A 41 -14.58 2.46 4.39
N LYS A 42 -15.81 2.12 4.74
CA LYS A 42 -16.81 1.47 3.88
C LYS A 42 -16.23 0.27 3.11
N GLN A 43 -15.27 -0.40 3.72
CA GLN A 43 -14.53 -1.48 3.09
C GLN A 43 -15.38 -2.74 3.04
N LYS A 44 -15.31 -3.49 1.93
CA LYS A 44 -16.02 -4.77 1.82
C LYS A 44 -15.43 -5.82 2.76
N SER A 45 -16.29 -6.69 3.26
CA SER A 45 -15.95 -7.72 4.25
C SER A 45 -14.73 -8.55 3.86
N HIS A 46 -14.62 -8.96 2.58
CA HIS A 46 -13.53 -9.83 2.13
C HIS A 46 -12.12 -9.22 2.27
N GLN A 47 -11.93 -7.95 1.89
CA GLN A 47 -10.62 -7.26 2.03
C GLN A 47 -10.29 -7.02 3.51
N HIS A 48 -11.29 -6.63 4.29
CA HIS A 48 -11.15 -6.48 5.73
C HIS A 48 -10.76 -7.79 6.40
N ASP A 49 -11.37 -8.91 6.00
CA ASP A 49 -11.04 -10.26 6.49
C ASP A 49 -9.59 -10.66 6.20
N LEU A 50 -9.04 -10.30 5.02
CA LEU A 50 -7.64 -10.57 4.70
C LEU A 50 -6.69 -9.76 5.59
N SER A 51 -7.00 -8.49 5.82
CA SER A 51 -6.20 -7.64 6.70
C SER A 51 -6.19 -8.15 8.14
N LEU A 52 -7.34 -8.57 8.68
CA LEU A 52 -7.44 -9.14 10.02
C LEU A 52 -6.66 -10.45 10.15
N LYS A 53 -6.79 -11.36 9.18
CA LYS A 53 -6.04 -12.63 9.17
C LYS A 53 -4.54 -12.42 9.12
N HIS A 54 -4.08 -11.41 8.38
CA HIS A 54 -2.67 -11.08 8.36
C HIS A 54 -2.19 -10.48 9.69
N GLN A 55 -2.99 -9.63 10.33
CA GLN A 55 -2.72 -9.12 11.68
C GLN A 55 -2.58 -10.27 12.69
N GLU A 56 -3.53 -11.20 12.70
CA GLU A 56 -3.48 -12.38 13.57
C GLU A 56 -2.21 -13.22 13.33
N TRP A 57 -1.86 -13.42 12.05
CA TRP A 57 -0.65 -14.14 11.70
C TRP A 57 0.61 -13.43 12.18
N LEU A 58 0.71 -12.11 12.04
CA LEU A 58 1.84 -11.31 12.52
C LEU A 58 1.97 -11.39 14.03
N VAL A 59 0.91 -11.17 14.78
CA VAL A 59 0.91 -11.23 16.26
C VAL A 59 1.30 -12.62 16.76
N LYS A 60 0.85 -13.68 16.06
CA LYS A 60 1.19 -15.06 16.41
C LYS A 60 2.68 -15.37 16.20
N ASN A 61 3.30 -14.81 15.16
CA ASN A 61 4.67 -15.16 14.76
C ASN A 61 5.73 -14.19 15.30
N PHE A 62 5.37 -12.97 15.68
CA PHE A 62 6.30 -11.92 16.11
C PHE A 62 5.86 -11.28 17.42
N LYS A 63 6.70 -11.42 18.46
CA LYS A 63 6.40 -10.90 19.82
C LYS A 63 6.44 -9.37 19.93
N ASN A 64 7.06 -8.70 18.97
CA ASN A 64 7.19 -7.24 18.89
C ASN A 64 6.05 -6.59 18.11
N VAL A 65 5.04 -7.34 17.68
CA VAL A 65 3.89 -6.83 16.91
C VAL A 65 2.69 -6.59 17.83
N GLU A 66 2.09 -5.41 17.66
CA GLU A 66 0.82 -5.00 18.28
C GLU A 66 -0.17 -4.65 17.16
N ALA A 67 -1.36 -5.23 17.19
CA ALA A 67 -2.37 -5.07 16.13
C ALA A 67 -3.61 -4.34 16.64
N HIS A 68 -4.10 -3.38 15.84
CA HIS A 68 -5.33 -2.64 16.13
C HIS A 68 -6.21 -2.52 14.89
N THR A 69 -7.53 -2.44 15.12
CA THR A 69 -8.50 -2.04 14.11
C THR A 69 -9.12 -0.72 14.53
N ILE A 70 -8.99 0.29 13.67
CA ILE A 70 -9.56 1.62 13.88
C ILE A 70 -10.58 1.86 12.76
N ASN A 71 -11.87 1.71 13.07
CA ASN A 71 -12.92 2.01 12.11
C ASN A 71 -13.02 3.53 11.88
N LEU A 72 -12.92 3.93 10.61
CA LEU A 72 -12.96 5.33 10.20
C LEU A 72 -14.27 5.70 9.45
N ASP A 73 -15.27 4.82 9.45
CA ASP A 73 -16.53 5.06 8.72
C ASP A 73 -17.24 6.33 9.17
N GLU A 74 -17.44 6.51 10.49
CA GLU A 74 -18.12 7.67 11.03
C GLU A 74 -17.34 8.96 10.74
N LEU A 75 -16.01 8.91 10.86
CA LEU A 75 -15.15 10.06 10.54
C LEU A 75 -15.28 10.43 9.05
N PHE A 76 -15.25 9.45 8.16
CA PHE A 76 -15.40 9.68 6.73
C PHE A 76 -16.80 10.19 6.37
N LEU A 77 -17.86 9.69 7.00
CA LEU A 77 -19.23 10.17 6.80
C LEU A 77 -19.38 11.64 7.23
N ALA A 78 -18.83 12.03 8.38
CA ALA A 78 -18.84 13.40 8.85
C ALA A 78 -18.05 14.34 7.93
N PHE A 79 -16.88 13.87 7.45
CA PHE A 79 -16.06 14.59 6.48
C PHE A 79 -16.81 14.84 5.18
N ASN A 80 -17.42 13.80 4.60
CA ASN A 80 -18.20 13.90 3.37
C ASN A 80 -19.41 14.82 3.51
N ALA A 81 -20.16 14.71 4.61
CA ALA A 81 -21.29 15.59 4.89
C ALA A 81 -20.89 17.08 4.96
N SER A 82 -19.72 17.38 5.54
CA SER A 82 -19.19 18.75 5.64
C SER A 82 -18.80 19.33 4.28
N LEU A 83 -18.51 18.49 3.29
CA LEU A 83 -18.05 18.87 1.95
C LEU A 83 -19.09 18.59 0.85
N SER A 84 -20.36 18.43 1.21
CA SER A 84 -21.43 18.04 0.27
C SER A 84 -21.58 18.97 -0.96
N LYS A 85 -21.17 20.25 -0.85
CA LYS A 85 -21.14 21.20 -1.96
C LYS A 85 -19.95 21.00 -2.93
N PHE A 86 -18.96 20.20 -2.54
CA PHE A 86 -17.74 19.92 -3.28
C PHE A 86 -17.62 18.42 -3.56
N ASP A 87 -18.74 17.73 -3.70
CA ASP A 87 -18.78 16.30 -3.92
C ASP A 87 -18.10 15.93 -5.24
N ASN A 88 -17.12 15.04 -5.13
CA ASN A 88 -16.37 14.51 -6.26
C ASN A 88 -15.84 13.13 -5.89
N GLU A 89 -16.21 12.12 -6.64
CA GLU A 89 -15.91 10.72 -6.35
C GLU A 89 -14.40 10.47 -6.21
N HIS A 90 -13.59 10.95 -7.17
CA HIS A 90 -12.14 10.82 -7.13
C HIS A 90 -11.51 11.57 -5.94
N GLY A 91 -12.00 12.78 -5.66
CA GLY A 91 -11.59 13.56 -4.49
C GLY A 91 -11.90 12.85 -3.18
N MET A 92 -13.05 12.18 -3.08
CA MET A 92 -13.45 11.40 -1.91
C MET A 92 -12.65 10.11 -1.77
N ALA A 93 -12.31 9.42 -2.86
CA ALA A 93 -11.40 8.29 -2.84
C ALA A 93 -10.03 8.68 -2.26
N ASN A 94 -9.42 9.74 -2.79
CA ASN A 94 -8.17 10.27 -2.25
C ASN A 94 -8.27 10.72 -0.78
N SER A 95 -9.43 11.22 -0.36
CA SER A 95 -9.66 11.62 1.03
C SER A 95 -9.68 10.44 1.98
N ARG A 96 -10.15 9.25 1.55
CA ARG A 96 -10.04 8.01 2.33
C ARG A 96 -8.56 7.67 2.61
N ALA A 97 -7.68 7.76 1.61
CA ALA A 97 -6.24 7.53 1.78
C ALA A 97 -5.62 8.55 2.76
N ARG A 98 -5.99 9.84 2.65
CA ARG A 98 -5.49 10.91 3.53
C ARG A 98 -5.95 10.76 4.99
N LEU A 99 -7.17 10.32 5.23
CA LEU A 99 -7.65 10.03 6.59
C LEU A 99 -6.88 8.85 7.22
N ARG A 100 -6.58 7.82 6.45
CA ARG A 100 -5.71 6.72 6.91
C ARG A 100 -4.31 7.22 7.24
N MET A 101 -3.70 8.03 6.37
CA MET A 101 -2.39 8.63 6.62
C MET A 101 -2.37 9.44 7.92
N THR A 102 -3.33 10.33 8.12
CA THR A 102 -3.43 11.14 9.35
C THR A 102 -3.56 10.26 10.60
N THR A 103 -4.32 9.16 10.51
CA THR A 103 -4.46 8.19 11.61
C THR A 103 -3.14 7.48 11.91
N LEU A 104 -2.39 7.05 10.88
CA LEU A 104 -1.07 6.44 11.05
C LEU A 104 -0.10 7.40 11.77
N TYR A 105 -0.03 8.65 11.34
CA TYR A 105 0.85 9.66 11.98
C TYR A 105 0.44 9.98 13.42
N GLN A 106 -0.87 10.00 13.72
CA GLN A 106 -1.35 10.18 15.10
C GLN A 106 -0.88 9.03 16.02
N VAL A 107 -0.97 7.78 15.52
CA VAL A 107 -0.51 6.61 16.27
C VAL A 107 1.01 6.61 16.39
N ALA A 108 1.73 6.96 15.32
CA ALA A 108 3.18 7.07 15.33
C ALA A 108 3.67 8.11 16.35
N ALA A 109 3.08 9.30 16.37
CA ALA A 109 3.41 10.34 17.33
C ALA A 109 3.20 9.88 18.79
N ALA A 110 2.09 9.19 19.07
CA ALA A 110 1.77 8.68 20.41
C ALA A 110 2.77 7.58 20.87
N ASN A 111 3.41 6.88 19.94
CA ASN A 111 4.33 5.77 20.21
C ASN A 111 5.80 6.09 19.91
N LYS A 112 6.16 7.36 19.70
CA LYS A 112 7.52 7.79 19.31
C LYS A 112 8.01 7.04 18.08
N GLY A 113 7.11 6.77 17.15
CA GLY A 113 7.33 5.94 15.98
C GLY A 113 7.45 6.74 14.69
N ILE A 114 7.68 6.01 13.61
CA ILE A 114 7.64 6.49 12.23
C ILE A 114 6.62 5.69 11.43
N VAL A 115 6.10 6.29 10.37
CA VAL A 115 5.14 5.67 9.46
C VAL A 115 5.89 4.93 8.35
N VAL A 116 5.56 3.65 8.18
CA VAL A 116 6.12 2.79 7.15
C VAL A 116 5.15 2.72 5.97
N GLY A 117 5.65 3.07 4.79
CA GLY A 117 4.92 2.99 3.53
C GLY A 117 4.87 1.58 2.95
N THR A 118 3.94 1.41 2.03
CA THR A 118 3.68 0.14 1.34
C THR A 118 3.74 0.28 -0.19
N GLY A 119 4.13 1.44 -0.70
CA GLY A 119 4.30 1.68 -2.12
C GLY A 119 5.48 0.90 -2.70
N ASN A 120 5.31 0.37 -3.89
CA ASN A 120 6.33 -0.35 -4.65
C ASN A 120 6.81 0.48 -5.85
N LYS A 121 7.89 0.04 -6.46
CA LYS A 121 8.55 0.77 -7.56
C LYS A 121 7.65 1.02 -8.76
N VAL A 122 6.81 0.04 -9.10
CA VAL A 122 5.93 0.14 -10.29
C VAL A 122 4.86 1.18 -10.07
N GLU A 123 4.18 1.15 -8.93
CA GLU A 123 3.09 2.06 -8.59
C GLU A 123 3.60 3.49 -8.36
N ASP A 124 4.61 3.65 -7.51
CA ASP A 124 5.07 4.98 -7.09
C ASP A 124 5.90 5.68 -8.16
N PHE A 125 6.86 4.97 -8.77
CA PHE A 125 7.83 5.57 -9.70
C PHE A 125 7.59 5.21 -11.16
N GLY A 126 6.89 4.10 -11.44
CA GLY A 126 6.52 3.72 -12.81
C GLY A 126 5.40 4.62 -13.34
N VAL A 127 4.24 4.59 -12.70
CA VAL A 127 3.01 5.25 -13.18
C VAL A 127 2.49 6.36 -12.27
N GLY A 128 3.05 6.55 -11.07
CA GLY A 128 2.58 7.55 -10.12
C GLY A 128 1.19 7.22 -9.52
N PHE A 129 0.90 5.95 -9.35
CA PHE A 129 -0.39 5.46 -8.86
C PHE A 129 -0.43 5.48 -7.32
N TYR A 130 -0.54 6.66 -6.75
CA TYR A 130 -0.69 6.88 -5.30
C TYR A 130 -1.41 8.19 -5.01
N THR A 131 -1.95 8.33 -3.82
CA THR A 131 -2.53 9.59 -3.34
C THR A 131 -1.45 10.43 -2.66
N LYS A 132 -1.15 11.60 -3.24
CA LYS A 132 -0.27 12.59 -2.61
C LYS A 132 -0.82 12.99 -1.23
N TYR A 133 0.03 12.89 -0.20
CA TYR A 133 -0.36 13.08 1.21
C TYR A 133 -1.43 12.10 1.72
N GLY A 134 -1.56 10.94 1.06
CA GLY A 134 -2.32 9.80 1.52
C GLY A 134 -1.36 8.64 1.76
N ASP A 135 -1.49 7.57 0.97
CA ASP A 135 -0.56 6.42 0.97
C ASP A 135 0.87 6.80 0.57
N GLY A 136 1.07 7.86 -0.24
CA GLY A 136 2.39 8.43 -0.51
C GLY A 136 2.97 9.30 0.61
N GLY A 137 2.21 9.57 1.69
CA GLY A 137 2.65 10.35 2.85
C GLY A 137 3.21 9.46 3.94
N VAL A 138 4.49 9.10 3.85
CA VAL A 138 5.17 8.16 4.75
C VAL A 138 6.60 8.63 5.10
N ASP A 139 7.19 8.06 6.14
CA ASP A 139 8.55 8.40 6.57
C ASP A 139 9.61 7.51 5.92
N ILE A 140 9.29 6.23 5.70
CA ILE A 140 10.15 5.26 5.02
C ILE A 140 9.33 4.35 4.12
N SER A 141 9.93 3.85 3.04
CA SER A 141 9.28 2.97 2.04
C SER A 141 10.17 1.76 1.77
N PRO A 142 10.04 0.68 2.55
CA PRO A 142 10.98 -0.45 2.51
C PRO A 142 10.93 -1.28 1.22
N ILE A 143 9.86 -1.17 0.43
CA ILE A 143 9.69 -1.89 -0.84
C ILE A 143 9.63 -0.95 -2.06
N ALA A 144 9.99 0.33 -1.89
CA ALA A 144 9.91 1.32 -2.98
C ALA A 144 10.82 1.02 -4.18
N ASP A 145 11.91 0.28 -3.97
CA ASP A 145 12.83 -0.13 -5.05
C ASP A 145 12.46 -1.48 -5.69
N LEU A 146 11.42 -2.15 -5.20
CA LEU A 146 11.00 -3.46 -5.67
C LEU A 146 9.93 -3.37 -6.75
N LEU A 147 10.07 -4.16 -7.80
CA LEU A 147 9.02 -4.42 -8.79
C LEU A 147 7.87 -5.21 -8.14
N LYS A 148 6.67 -5.15 -8.71
CA LYS A 148 5.51 -5.89 -8.19
C LYS A 148 5.75 -7.41 -8.19
N SER A 149 6.37 -7.92 -9.24
CA SER A 149 6.78 -9.33 -9.36
C SER A 149 7.76 -9.74 -8.24
N GLU A 150 8.69 -8.86 -7.87
CA GLU A 150 9.63 -9.08 -6.76
C GLU A 150 8.92 -9.06 -5.40
N VAL A 151 7.96 -8.16 -5.19
CA VAL A 151 7.12 -8.13 -3.98
C VAL A 151 6.36 -9.45 -3.81
N PHE A 152 5.76 -9.99 -4.88
CA PHE A 152 5.14 -11.32 -4.83
C PHE A 152 6.13 -12.44 -4.52
N SER A 153 7.35 -12.36 -5.06
CA SER A 153 8.40 -13.36 -4.81
C SER A 153 8.85 -13.34 -3.35
N ILE A 154 9.04 -12.15 -2.77
CA ILE A 154 9.34 -11.97 -1.34
C ILE A 154 8.16 -12.45 -0.49
N GLY A 155 6.93 -12.15 -0.88
CA GLY A 155 5.73 -12.61 -0.17
C GLY A 155 5.66 -14.14 -0.06
N ARG A 156 5.99 -14.84 -1.15
CA ARG A 156 6.11 -16.31 -1.16
C ARG A 156 7.23 -16.80 -0.23
N TYR A 157 8.40 -16.18 -0.29
CA TYR A 157 9.53 -16.50 0.58
C TYR A 157 9.20 -16.32 2.07
N LEU A 158 8.51 -15.22 2.41
CA LEU A 158 8.06 -14.91 3.77
C LEU A 158 6.88 -15.78 4.24
N ARG A 159 6.36 -16.67 3.39
CA ARG A 159 5.22 -17.55 3.68
C ARG A 159 3.94 -16.79 4.01
N ILE A 160 3.74 -15.65 3.37
CA ILE A 160 2.46 -14.94 3.43
C ILE A 160 1.38 -15.86 2.87
N THR A 161 0.19 -15.84 3.47
CA THR A 161 -0.90 -16.75 3.11
C THR A 161 -1.25 -16.69 1.63
N ASN A 162 -1.51 -17.85 1.01
CA ASN A 162 -1.91 -17.95 -0.40
C ASN A 162 -3.12 -17.08 -0.73
N LYS A 163 -4.06 -16.90 0.22
CA LYS A 163 -5.23 -16.03 0.01
C LYS A 163 -4.86 -14.57 -0.29
N ILE A 164 -3.74 -14.08 0.23
CA ILE A 164 -3.22 -12.75 -0.08
C ILE A 164 -2.42 -12.79 -1.39
N LEU A 165 -1.61 -13.84 -1.60
CA LEU A 165 -0.81 -14.02 -2.82
C LEU A 165 -1.68 -14.18 -4.08
N GLU A 166 -2.88 -14.73 -3.96
CA GLU A 166 -3.84 -14.96 -5.05
C GLU A 166 -4.86 -13.83 -5.22
N ALA A 167 -4.93 -12.91 -4.24
CA ALA A 167 -5.82 -11.76 -4.32
C ALA A 167 -5.32 -10.77 -5.39
N LYS A 168 -6.24 -10.33 -6.25
CA LYS A 168 -5.92 -9.28 -7.23
C LYS A 168 -5.59 -7.98 -6.51
N PRO A 169 -4.52 -7.27 -6.92
CA PRO A 169 -4.20 -5.94 -6.39
C PRO A 169 -5.36 -4.96 -6.56
N THR A 170 -5.67 -4.23 -5.50
CA THR A 170 -6.68 -3.17 -5.48
C THR A 170 -6.37 -2.17 -4.37
N ASP A 171 -6.54 -0.87 -4.65
CA ASP A 171 -6.38 0.20 -3.67
C ASP A 171 -7.51 0.24 -2.62
N GLY A 172 -8.63 -0.45 -2.88
CA GLY A 172 -9.79 -0.50 -1.98
C GLY A 172 -10.46 0.85 -1.74
N LEU A 173 -10.29 1.80 -2.66
CA LEU A 173 -10.87 3.14 -2.57
C LEU A 173 -12.20 3.28 -3.32
N TRP A 174 -12.61 2.25 -4.08
CA TRP A 174 -13.80 2.26 -4.93
C TRP A 174 -14.82 1.21 -4.50
N ASP A 175 -16.08 1.54 -4.70
CA ASP A 175 -17.19 0.66 -4.27
C ASP A 175 -17.48 -0.48 -5.28
N ASP A 176 -16.91 -0.42 -6.50
CA ASP A 176 -17.14 -1.37 -7.61
C ASP A 176 -16.14 -2.54 -7.67
N ASN A 177 -15.12 -2.59 -6.81
CA ASN A 177 -14.05 -3.60 -6.76
C ASN A 177 -13.11 -3.60 -7.98
N ARG A 178 -12.99 -2.50 -8.69
CA ARG A 178 -11.99 -2.40 -9.75
C ARG A 178 -10.60 -2.72 -9.21
N THR A 179 -9.83 -3.44 -10.01
CA THR A 179 -8.42 -3.74 -9.71
C THR A 179 -7.52 -2.55 -10.07
N ASP A 180 -6.29 -2.56 -9.57
CA ASP A 180 -5.31 -1.53 -9.93
C ASP A 180 -5.03 -1.54 -11.44
N GLU A 181 -4.92 -2.73 -12.06
CA GLU A 181 -4.73 -2.89 -13.51
C GLU A 181 -5.91 -2.32 -14.32
N GLU A 182 -7.16 -2.52 -13.85
CA GLU A 182 -8.34 -1.93 -14.48
C GLU A 182 -8.37 -0.40 -14.36
N GLN A 183 -7.83 0.15 -13.27
CA GLN A 183 -7.73 1.60 -13.08
C GLN A 183 -6.62 2.21 -13.94
N MET A 184 -5.46 1.54 -14.03
CA MET A 184 -4.33 1.98 -14.83
C MET A 184 -4.54 1.74 -16.34
N GLY A 185 -5.42 0.79 -16.69
CA GLY A 185 -5.63 0.38 -18.10
C GLY A 185 -4.50 -0.44 -18.69
N ILE A 186 -3.60 -0.96 -17.85
CA ILE A 186 -2.40 -1.70 -18.20
C ILE A 186 -2.08 -2.71 -17.09
N ASN A 187 -1.47 -3.84 -17.44
CA ASN A 187 -1.04 -4.83 -16.46
C ASN A 187 0.39 -4.57 -15.93
N TYR A 188 0.70 -5.16 -14.78
CA TYR A 188 2.00 -4.98 -14.13
C TYR A 188 3.17 -5.47 -14.97
N ASP A 189 3.02 -6.58 -15.68
CA ASP A 189 4.10 -7.14 -16.51
C ASP A 189 4.48 -6.19 -17.66
N GLU A 190 3.48 -5.53 -18.28
CA GLU A 190 3.72 -4.53 -19.32
C GLU A 190 4.44 -3.29 -18.77
N ILE A 191 4.07 -2.83 -17.57
CA ILE A 191 4.74 -1.68 -16.93
C ILE A 191 6.18 -2.05 -16.56
N GLU A 192 6.41 -3.22 -15.96
CA GLU A 192 7.74 -3.68 -15.58
C GLU A 192 8.67 -3.80 -16.80
N GLU A 193 8.17 -4.34 -17.90
CA GLU A 193 8.93 -4.39 -19.14
C GLU A 193 9.26 -2.99 -19.68
N ALA A 194 8.28 -2.06 -19.67
CA ALA A 194 8.53 -0.68 -20.08
C ALA A 194 9.61 -0.02 -19.21
N MET A 195 9.54 -0.19 -17.90
CA MET A 195 10.53 0.35 -16.95
C MET A 195 11.92 -0.24 -17.21
N ARG A 196 12.01 -1.54 -17.50
CA ARG A 196 13.27 -2.22 -17.84
C ARG A 196 13.87 -1.66 -19.12
N LEU A 197 13.08 -1.53 -20.19
CA LEU A 197 13.53 -0.99 -21.48
C LEU A 197 14.06 0.44 -21.38
N ILE A 198 13.40 1.27 -20.57
CA ILE A 198 13.82 2.65 -20.30
C ILE A 198 15.12 2.68 -19.48
N HIS A 199 15.20 1.85 -18.43
CA HIS A 199 16.38 1.75 -17.58
C HIS A 199 17.62 1.32 -18.34
N ASP A 200 17.48 0.26 -19.16
CA ASP A 200 18.56 -0.34 -19.94
C ASP A 200 18.91 0.51 -21.19
N LYS A 201 18.14 1.57 -21.48
CA LYS A 201 18.31 2.46 -22.63
C LYS A 201 18.33 1.72 -23.96
N ILE A 202 17.48 0.68 -24.10
CA ILE A 202 17.39 -0.11 -25.32
C ILE A 202 16.91 0.79 -26.49
N PRO A 203 17.61 0.89 -27.62
CA PRO A 203 17.20 1.71 -28.75
C PRO A 203 15.92 1.19 -29.42
N ASP A 204 15.08 2.08 -29.95
CA ASP A 204 13.80 1.72 -30.60
C ASP A 204 13.93 0.72 -31.75
N ASN A 205 15.06 0.72 -32.46
CA ASN A 205 15.32 -0.21 -33.56
C ASN A 205 15.66 -1.64 -33.12
N GLU A 206 15.93 -1.84 -31.83
CA GLU A 206 16.20 -3.15 -31.21
C GLU A 206 14.97 -3.75 -30.54
N LEU A 207 13.87 -2.98 -30.40
CA LEU A 207 12.62 -3.40 -29.79
C LEU A 207 11.75 -4.18 -30.78
N ASP A 208 11.14 -5.28 -30.30
CA ASP A 208 10.04 -5.94 -31.00
C ASP A 208 8.72 -5.14 -30.91
N VAL A 209 7.63 -5.69 -31.47
CA VAL A 209 6.34 -5.02 -31.52
C VAL A 209 5.72 -4.80 -30.15
N ASP A 210 5.80 -5.81 -29.28
CA ASP A 210 5.21 -5.75 -27.93
C ASP A 210 6.02 -4.83 -27.01
N GLN A 211 7.34 -4.88 -27.11
CA GLN A 211 8.24 -3.98 -26.40
C GLN A 211 8.07 -2.52 -26.82
N LYS A 212 7.84 -2.24 -28.11
CA LYS A 212 7.51 -0.87 -28.58
C LYS A 212 6.19 -0.38 -28.00
N LYS A 213 5.19 -1.27 -27.93
CA LYS A 213 3.92 -0.96 -27.31
C LYS A 213 4.10 -0.62 -25.82
N ALA A 214 4.80 -1.48 -25.08
CA ALA A 214 5.09 -1.28 -23.66
C ALA A 214 5.80 0.07 -23.41
N ARG A 215 6.82 0.41 -24.20
CA ARG A 215 7.60 1.64 -24.04
C ARG A 215 6.81 2.92 -24.30
N ASN A 216 5.71 2.87 -25.07
CA ASN A 216 4.87 4.01 -25.41
C ASN A 216 3.70 4.22 -24.42
N ILE A 217 3.70 3.50 -23.31
CA ILE A 217 2.79 3.64 -22.19
C ILE A 217 3.28 4.74 -21.26
#